data_4903c5d80176f68a26a3c368d2255be0
#
_entry.id   4903c5d80176f68a26a3c368d2255be0
#
_cell.length_a   1.000
_cell.length_b   1.000
_cell.length_c   1.000
_cell.angle_alpha   90.00
_cell.angle_beta   90.00
_cell.angle_gamma   90.00
#
_symmetry.space_group_name_H-M   'P 1'
#
loop_
_entity.id
_entity.type
_entity.pdbx_description
1 polymer ?
#
loop_
_entity_poly.entity_id
_entity_poly.type
_entity_poly.pdbx_seq_one_letter_code
_entity_poly.pdbx_strand_id
1 'polypeptide(L)'
;MIKKGRLWGMLCIGCFVFLFMSVSTKAATPVQRWGQLKVAGTNIVDKTGKKVQLKGASTHGIAWFPQYVNKNCFQSFRKMGVNTIRLALYSDKGAGFSKSLYKKVDAGIQYATELGMYVVIDWHILSDGNPKTNQKKALSFFARYAKKYGKQNNILYEICNEPNGNVTWAKDIKPYAKKVIKKIRKYDKKNIIVVGTPTWSQDVDVVAK
;
A
#
# COMPACT_ATOMS: atom_id res chain seq x y z
N MET A 1 25.62 -27.32 87.23
CA MET A 1 26.31 -26.36 86.33
C MET A 1 25.91 -26.66 84.90
N ILE A 2 25.02 -25.86 84.33
CA ILE A 2 24.47 -26.10 82.97
C ILE A 2 25.04 -25.03 82.09
N LYS A 3 25.85 -25.44 81.06
CA LYS A 3 26.41 -24.52 80.05
C LYS A 3 25.35 -24.23 78.98
N LYS A 4 25.02 -22.93 78.82
CA LYS A 4 24.16 -22.43 77.74
C LYS A 4 24.98 -22.33 76.43
N GLY A 5 24.61 -23.15 75.43
CA GLY A 5 25.11 -22.99 74.07
C GLY A 5 24.34 -21.90 73.33
N ARG A 6 25.06 -20.93 72.77
CA ARG A 6 24.51 -19.90 71.89
C ARG A 6 24.44 -20.41 70.45
N LEU A 7 23.21 -20.53 69.92
CA LEU A 7 22.94 -20.86 68.53
C LEU A 7 23.05 -19.56 67.73
N TRP A 8 24.02 -19.44 66.82
CA TRP A 8 24.12 -18.36 65.84
C TRP A 8 23.34 -18.76 64.61
N GLY A 9 22.20 -18.13 64.40
CA GLY A 9 21.46 -18.25 63.16
C GLY A 9 22.11 -17.42 62.05
N MET A 10 22.64 -18.10 61.04
CA MET A 10 23.09 -17.46 59.80
C MET A 10 21.88 -17.12 58.95
N LEU A 11 21.57 -15.84 58.84
CA LEU A 11 20.54 -15.32 57.91
C LEU A 11 21.15 -15.20 56.53
N CYS A 12 20.88 -16.17 55.65
CA CYS A 12 21.23 -16.09 54.22
C CYS A 12 20.25 -15.14 53.51
N ILE A 13 20.66 -13.88 53.27
CA ILE A 13 19.94 -12.97 52.43
C ILE A 13 20.25 -13.33 50.98
N GLY A 14 19.32 -14.10 50.36
CA GLY A 14 19.39 -14.37 48.93
C GLY A 14 19.03 -13.11 48.13
N CYS A 15 20.02 -12.42 47.56
CA CYS A 15 19.79 -11.39 46.56
C CYS A 15 19.23 -12.02 45.25
N PHE A 16 17.93 -11.95 45.09
CA PHE A 16 17.30 -12.23 43.79
C PHE A 16 17.58 -11.05 42.86
N VAL A 17 18.60 -11.16 42.01
CA VAL A 17 18.85 -10.20 40.91
C VAL A 17 17.83 -10.48 39.81
N PHE A 18 16.75 -9.73 39.76
CA PHE A 18 15.83 -9.70 38.63
C PHE A 18 16.53 -9.02 37.45
N LEU A 19 17.08 -9.81 36.54
CA LEU A 19 17.51 -9.34 35.21
C LEU A 19 16.25 -8.94 34.43
N PHE A 20 15.91 -7.65 34.46
CA PHE A 20 14.94 -7.08 33.52
C PHE A 20 15.54 -7.11 32.12
N MET A 21 15.32 -8.19 31.38
CA MET A 21 15.56 -8.21 29.94
C MET A 21 14.58 -7.21 29.32
N SER A 22 15.08 -6.03 28.95
CA SER A 22 14.33 -5.06 28.15
C SER A 22 14.03 -5.68 26.79
N VAL A 23 12.89 -6.32 26.65
CA VAL A 23 12.39 -6.76 25.34
C VAL A 23 12.03 -5.49 24.58
N SER A 24 12.94 -5.04 23.71
CA SER A 24 12.65 -3.95 22.78
C SER A 24 11.53 -4.40 21.83
N THR A 25 10.30 -4.11 22.18
CA THR A 25 9.15 -4.38 21.31
C THR A 25 9.20 -3.44 20.12
N LYS A 26 9.61 -3.95 18.97
CA LYS A 26 9.57 -3.20 17.73
C LYS A 26 8.14 -2.73 17.47
N ALA A 27 7.95 -1.41 17.34
CA ALA A 27 6.62 -0.84 17.10
C ALA A 27 5.93 -1.50 15.90
N ALA A 28 4.64 -1.83 16.05
CA ALA A 28 3.86 -2.46 15.01
C ALA A 28 3.86 -1.63 13.71
N THR A 29 4.06 -2.28 12.58
CA THR A 29 4.02 -1.62 11.27
C THR A 29 2.60 -1.14 10.94
N PRO A 30 2.43 -0.20 9.99
CA PRO A 30 1.09 0.25 9.57
C PRO A 30 0.16 -0.90 9.21
N VAL A 31 0.65 -1.86 8.43
CA VAL A 31 -0.15 -3.03 8.00
C VAL A 31 -0.50 -3.95 9.17
N GLN A 32 0.41 -4.16 10.12
CA GLN A 32 0.12 -4.93 11.33
C GLN A 32 -0.94 -4.24 12.21
N ARG A 33 -0.84 -2.90 12.32
CA ARG A 33 -1.77 -2.08 13.13
C ARG A 33 -3.16 -2.03 12.50
N TRP A 34 -3.26 -1.69 11.23
CA TRP A 34 -4.52 -1.38 10.57
C TRP A 34 -5.13 -2.57 9.82
N GLY A 35 -4.32 -3.53 9.37
CA GLY A 35 -4.77 -4.70 8.63
C GLY A 35 -5.40 -4.37 7.29
N GLN A 36 -6.47 -5.08 6.94
CA GLN A 36 -7.24 -4.85 5.72
C GLN A 36 -7.98 -3.52 5.78
N LEU A 37 -7.67 -2.60 4.87
CA LEU A 37 -8.40 -1.34 4.74
C LEU A 37 -9.73 -1.53 4.03
N LYS A 38 -10.70 -0.68 4.37
CA LYS A 38 -12.05 -0.65 3.79
C LYS A 38 -12.46 0.79 3.55
N VAL A 39 -13.45 0.98 2.67
CA VAL A 39 -14.16 2.25 2.52
C VAL A 39 -15.43 2.19 3.35
N ALA A 40 -15.66 3.19 4.19
CA ALA A 40 -16.88 3.35 4.99
C ALA A 40 -17.36 4.80 4.86
N GLY A 41 -18.45 5.00 4.10
CA GLY A 41 -18.87 6.32 3.66
C GLY A 41 -17.76 7.02 2.88
N THR A 42 -17.35 8.19 3.31
CA THR A 42 -16.29 8.99 2.70
C THR A 42 -14.88 8.74 3.30
N ASN A 43 -14.75 7.71 4.15
CA ASN A 43 -13.50 7.48 4.87
C ASN A 43 -12.85 6.14 4.49
N ILE A 44 -11.51 6.11 4.52
CA ILE A 44 -10.75 4.87 4.59
C ILE A 44 -10.68 4.48 6.07
N VAL A 45 -11.01 3.23 6.37
CA VAL A 45 -11.01 2.71 7.74
C VAL A 45 -10.19 1.42 7.82
N ASP A 46 -9.67 1.13 9.01
CA ASP A 46 -8.95 -0.10 9.31
C ASP A 46 -9.89 -1.31 9.55
N LYS A 47 -9.30 -2.43 9.92
CA LYS A 47 -10.03 -3.67 10.25
C LYS A 47 -11.06 -3.52 11.38
N THR A 48 -10.90 -2.51 12.26
CA THR A 48 -11.80 -2.22 13.39
C THR A 48 -12.85 -1.17 13.07
N GLY A 49 -12.79 -0.52 11.90
CA GLY A 49 -13.66 0.58 11.51
C GLY A 49 -13.13 1.96 11.89
N LYS A 50 -11.92 2.07 12.45
CA LYS A 50 -11.29 3.35 12.80
C LYS A 50 -10.73 4.03 11.55
N LYS A 51 -10.90 5.35 11.45
CA LYS A 51 -10.35 6.15 10.34
C LYS A 51 -8.84 6.03 10.23
N VAL A 52 -8.35 5.90 9.00
CA VAL A 52 -6.93 5.80 8.66
C VAL A 52 -6.56 6.90 7.69
N GLN A 53 -5.40 7.52 7.90
CA GLN A 53 -4.80 8.43 6.95
C GLN A 53 -3.59 7.76 6.28
N LEU A 54 -3.66 7.59 4.96
CA LEU A 54 -2.52 7.15 4.17
C LEU A 54 -1.60 8.35 3.88
N LYS A 55 -0.39 8.30 4.42
CA LYS A 55 0.70 9.26 4.15
C LYS A 55 1.65 8.60 3.17
N GLY A 56 1.57 8.97 1.90
CA GLY A 56 2.23 8.26 0.82
C GLY A 56 3.37 9.04 0.17
N ALA A 57 4.27 8.29 -0.46
CA ALA A 57 5.22 8.78 -1.44
C ALA A 57 5.00 8.06 -2.77
N SER A 58 5.04 8.80 -3.88
CA SER A 58 4.96 8.23 -5.23
C SER A 58 6.36 8.06 -5.81
N THR A 59 6.55 6.99 -6.57
CA THR A 59 7.81 6.75 -7.29
C THR A 59 8.00 7.71 -8.47
N HIS A 60 6.99 8.54 -8.80
CA HIS A 60 6.92 9.16 -10.12
C HIS A 60 6.93 8.07 -11.21
N GLY A 61 7.21 8.40 -12.48
CA GLY A 61 7.29 7.39 -13.53
C GLY A 61 8.40 6.38 -13.28
N ILE A 62 8.06 5.12 -13.04
CA ILE A 62 9.05 4.04 -12.80
C ILE A 62 10.03 3.90 -13.98
N ALA A 63 9.59 4.22 -15.21
CA ALA A 63 10.45 4.21 -16.38
C ALA A 63 11.55 5.27 -16.31
N TRP A 64 11.25 6.42 -15.70
CA TRP A 64 12.15 7.57 -15.65
C TRP A 64 13.10 7.51 -14.46
N PHE A 65 12.60 6.99 -13.33
CA PHE A 65 13.34 6.95 -12.06
C PHE A 65 13.37 5.54 -11.43
N PRO A 66 13.77 4.50 -12.19
CA PRO A 66 13.74 3.12 -11.71
C PRO A 66 14.68 2.88 -10.52
N GLN A 67 15.69 3.73 -10.34
CA GLN A 67 16.67 3.64 -9.24
C GLN A 67 16.04 3.89 -7.87
N TYR A 68 14.94 4.66 -7.78
CA TYR A 68 14.27 4.92 -6.50
C TYR A 68 13.32 3.81 -6.08
N VAL A 69 13.04 2.84 -6.96
CA VAL A 69 12.32 1.63 -6.57
C VAL A 69 13.33 0.64 -5.96
N ASN A 70 13.71 0.90 -4.73
CA ASN A 70 14.63 0.05 -3.97
C ASN A 70 14.27 0.07 -2.46
N LYS A 71 14.70 -0.97 -1.73
CA LYS A 71 14.36 -1.18 -0.33
C LYS A 71 14.88 -0.06 0.58
N ASN A 72 16.10 0.44 0.33
CA ASN A 72 16.71 1.48 1.17
C ASN A 72 15.94 2.80 1.07
N CYS A 73 15.51 3.18 -0.14
CA CYS A 73 14.68 4.35 -0.36
C CYS A 73 13.35 4.23 0.41
N PHE A 74 12.65 3.10 0.30
CA PHE A 74 11.39 2.88 1.00
C PHE A 74 11.57 2.81 2.52
N GLN A 75 12.69 2.27 2.99
CA GLN A 75 13.03 2.27 4.41
C GLN A 75 13.28 3.68 4.94
N SER A 76 13.90 4.56 4.16
CA SER A 76 14.06 5.98 4.52
C SER A 76 12.71 6.69 4.60
N PHE A 77 11.82 6.51 3.62
CA PHE A 77 10.45 7.01 3.70
C PHE A 77 9.71 6.48 4.94
N ARG A 78 9.86 5.19 5.23
CA ARG A 78 9.22 4.59 6.41
C ARG A 78 9.69 5.23 7.72
N LYS A 79 10.99 5.55 7.84
CA LYS A 79 11.56 6.29 8.99
C LYS A 79 11.00 7.71 9.12
N MET A 80 10.67 8.34 8.00
CA MET A 80 10.04 9.67 7.96
C MET A 80 8.52 9.65 8.22
N GLY A 81 7.95 8.48 8.54
CA GLY A 81 6.52 8.34 8.85
C GLY A 81 5.62 8.05 7.65
N VAL A 82 6.19 7.85 6.45
CA VAL A 82 5.45 7.39 5.28
C VAL A 82 4.95 5.96 5.52
N ASN A 83 3.70 5.72 5.24
CA ASN A 83 3.04 4.42 5.46
C ASN A 83 2.54 3.75 4.18
N THR A 84 2.65 4.43 3.03
CA THR A 84 2.15 3.98 1.74
C THR A 84 3.11 4.35 0.62
N ILE A 85 3.37 3.43 -0.29
CA ILE A 85 4.14 3.69 -1.52
C ILE A 85 3.18 3.58 -2.71
N ARG A 86 3.21 4.56 -3.61
CA ARG A 86 2.50 4.54 -4.89
C ARG A 86 3.49 4.21 -6.00
N LEU A 87 3.23 3.12 -6.70
CA LEU A 87 4.05 2.61 -7.81
C LEU A 87 3.44 3.04 -9.13
N ALA A 88 3.91 4.15 -9.68
CA ALA A 88 3.37 4.77 -10.88
C ALA A 88 3.96 4.14 -12.16
N LEU A 89 3.22 3.22 -12.78
CA LEU A 89 3.58 2.67 -14.09
C LEU A 89 2.83 3.41 -15.20
N TYR A 90 3.54 4.21 -15.97
CA TYR A 90 2.95 4.90 -17.12
C TYR A 90 2.42 3.91 -18.16
N SER A 91 1.25 4.19 -18.69
CA SER A 91 0.52 3.35 -19.64
C SER A 91 0.96 3.54 -21.08
N ASP A 92 1.53 4.71 -21.40
CA ASP A 92 1.92 5.14 -22.73
C ASP A 92 3.38 4.78 -23.05
N LYS A 93 3.61 4.38 -24.32
CA LYS A 93 4.95 4.13 -24.83
C LYS A 93 5.82 5.39 -24.82
N GLY A 94 5.26 6.55 -25.18
CA GLY A 94 5.96 7.84 -25.16
C GLY A 94 6.46 8.22 -23.77
N ALA A 95 5.74 7.81 -22.73
CA ALA A 95 6.15 7.97 -21.35
C ALA A 95 6.97 6.76 -20.80
N GLY A 96 7.48 5.90 -21.69
CA GLY A 96 8.41 4.83 -21.36
C GLY A 96 7.76 3.51 -20.93
N PHE A 97 6.47 3.27 -21.23
CA PHE A 97 5.85 1.99 -20.93
C PHE A 97 6.61 0.81 -21.54
N SER A 98 6.97 -0.13 -20.71
CA SER A 98 7.50 -1.44 -21.11
C SER A 98 7.05 -2.53 -20.13
N LYS A 99 6.76 -3.72 -20.65
CA LYS A 99 6.47 -4.89 -19.79
C LYS A 99 7.67 -5.31 -18.94
N SER A 100 8.90 -4.96 -19.32
CA SER A 100 10.10 -5.21 -18.52
C SER A 100 10.05 -4.54 -17.16
N LEU A 101 9.33 -3.39 -17.05
CA LEU A 101 9.13 -2.65 -15.82
C LEU A 101 8.26 -3.39 -14.79
N TYR A 102 7.52 -4.42 -15.21
CA TYR A 102 6.76 -5.24 -14.26
C TYR A 102 7.64 -5.85 -13.18
N LYS A 103 8.91 -6.16 -13.48
CA LYS A 103 9.89 -6.62 -12.48
C LYS A 103 10.13 -5.55 -11.41
N LYS A 104 10.17 -4.28 -11.79
CA LYS A 104 10.33 -3.17 -10.84
C LYS A 104 9.07 -2.96 -9.99
N VAL A 105 7.88 -3.07 -10.59
CA VAL A 105 6.62 -3.03 -9.83
C VAL A 105 6.56 -4.18 -8.83
N ASP A 106 6.88 -5.40 -9.25
CA ASP A 106 6.94 -6.58 -8.38
C ASP A 106 7.93 -6.35 -7.21
N ALA A 107 9.13 -5.83 -7.48
CA ALA A 107 10.13 -5.52 -6.45
C ALA A 107 9.63 -4.44 -5.48
N GLY A 108 9.01 -3.37 -5.99
CA GLY A 108 8.44 -2.31 -5.16
C GLY A 108 7.34 -2.82 -4.22
N ILE A 109 6.45 -3.69 -4.72
CA ILE A 109 5.43 -4.35 -3.89
C ILE A 109 6.08 -5.16 -2.78
N GLN A 110 7.10 -5.96 -3.12
CA GLN A 110 7.80 -6.79 -2.15
C GLN A 110 8.47 -5.93 -1.07
N TYR A 111 9.24 -4.90 -1.44
CA TYR A 111 9.93 -4.03 -0.47
C TYR A 111 8.96 -3.32 0.46
N ALA A 112 7.87 -2.76 -0.06
CA ALA A 112 6.87 -2.11 0.77
C ALA A 112 6.17 -3.11 1.71
N THR A 113 5.87 -4.32 1.24
CA THR A 113 5.27 -5.39 2.06
C THR A 113 6.20 -5.82 3.20
N GLU A 114 7.49 -6.04 2.92
CA GLU A 114 8.50 -6.37 3.94
C GLU A 114 8.65 -5.27 5.01
N LEU A 115 8.47 -4.02 4.61
CA LEU A 115 8.49 -2.86 5.51
C LEU A 115 7.15 -2.61 6.23
N GLY A 116 6.13 -3.43 5.95
CA GLY A 116 4.80 -3.30 6.52
C GLY A 116 4.07 -2.03 6.09
N MET A 117 4.30 -1.57 4.85
CA MET A 117 3.68 -0.41 4.22
C MET A 117 2.57 -0.84 3.27
N TYR A 118 1.58 0.04 3.06
CA TYR A 118 0.60 -0.13 2.00
C TYR A 118 1.21 0.19 0.63
N VAL A 119 0.60 -0.37 -0.42
CA VAL A 119 1.05 -0.17 -1.80
C VAL A 119 -0.14 0.20 -2.66
N VAL A 120 -0.04 1.31 -3.38
CA VAL A 120 -0.93 1.67 -4.47
C VAL A 120 -0.27 1.23 -5.78
N ILE A 121 -0.89 0.29 -6.48
CA ILE A 121 -0.47 -0.16 -7.82
C ILE A 121 -1.21 0.71 -8.83
N ASP A 122 -0.49 1.65 -9.42
CA ASP A 122 -1.06 2.69 -10.28
C ASP A 122 -0.79 2.43 -11.76
N TRP A 123 -1.88 2.36 -12.52
CA TRP A 123 -1.89 2.43 -13.97
C TRP A 123 -1.96 3.89 -14.37
N HIS A 124 -0.79 4.47 -14.59
CA HIS A 124 -0.61 5.90 -14.69
C HIS A 124 -0.86 6.40 -16.12
N ILE A 125 -2.09 6.81 -16.41
CA ILE A 125 -2.39 7.52 -17.65
C ILE A 125 -1.89 8.97 -17.55
N LEU A 126 -1.37 9.50 -18.62
CA LEU A 126 -0.83 10.85 -18.73
C LEU A 126 -1.22 11.47 -20.09
N SER A 127 -0.36 11.36 -21.09
CA SER A 127 -0.63 11.89 -22.45
C SER A 127 -1.73 11.13 -23.18
N ASP A 128 -1.98 9.89 -22.81
CA ASP A 128 -3.08 9.09 -23.33
C ASP A 128 -4.46 9.51 -22.79
N GLY A 129 -4.53 10.41 -21.80
CA GLY A 129 -5.72 11.13 -21.28
C GLY A 129 -6.98 10.27 -21.07
N ASN A 130 -7.38 9.52 -22.09
CA ASN A 130 -8.53 8.62 -22.04
C ASN A 130 -8.11 7.23 -21.61
N PRO A 131 -8.64 6.70 -20.46
CA PRO A 131 -8.25 5.38 -19.96
C PRO A 131 -8.59 4.22 -20.92
N LYS A 132 -9.51 4.43 -21.87
CA LYS A 132 -9.82 3.44 -22.91
C LYS A 132 -8.69 3.23 -23.91
N THR A 133 -7.81 4.21 -24.13
CA THR A 133 -6.72 4.15 -25.10
C THR A 133 -5.86 2.91 -24.91
N ASN A 134 -5.46 2.63 -23.67
CA ASN A 134 -4.66 1.46 -23.31
C ASN A 134 -5.42 0.40 -22.51
N GLN A 135 -6.77 0.34 -22.63
CA GLN A 135 -7.65 -0.54 -21.83
C GLN A 135 -7.25 -2.02 -21.88
N LYS A 136 -6.88 -2.57 -23.05
CA LYS A 136 -6.45 -3.98 -23.17
C LYS A 136 -5.21 -4.26 -22.32
N LYS A 137 -4.25 -3.33 -22.31
CA LYS A 137 -3.04 -3.44 -21.48
C LYS A 137 -3.39 -3.34 -19.98
N ALA A 138 -4.26 -2.39 -19.60
CA ALA A 138 -4.73 -2.24 -18.23
C ALA A 138 -5.41 -3.50 -17.70
N LEU A 139 -6.31 -4.10 -18.49
CA LEU A 139 -6.97 -5.36 -18.12
C LEU A 139 -5.98 -6.50 -17.87
N SER A 140 -4.92 -6.61 -18.67
CA SER A 140 -3.88 -7.62 -18.50
C SER A 140 -3.02 -7.34 -17.29
N PHE A 141 -2.64 -6.07 -17.08
CA PHE A 141 -1.88 -5.60 -15.95
C PHE A 141 -2.59 -5.90 -14.63
N PHE A 142 -3.81 -5.46 -14.46
CA PHE A 142 -4.57 -5.68 -13.23
C PHE A 142 -4.94 -7.14 -13.01
N ALA A 143 -5.20 -7.92 -14.07
CA ALA A 143 -5.38 -9.36 -13.91
C ALA A 143 -4.14 -10.05 -13.31
N ARG A 144 -2.94 -9.67 -13.79
CA ARG A 144 -1.67 -10.18 -13.27
C ARG A 144 -1.49 -9.85 -11.78
N TYR A 145 -1.62 -8.57 -11.42
CA TYR A 145 -1.36 -8.11 -10.06
C TYR A 145 -2.41 -8.58 -9.06
N ALA A 146 -3.68 -8.57 -9.44
CA ALA A 146 -4.76 -9.10 -8.61
C ALA A 146 -4.62 -10.61 -8.37
N LYS A 147 -4.23 -11.38 -9.40
CA LYS A 147 -3.96 -12.82 -9.25
C LYS A 147 -2.77 -13.08 -8.30
N LYS A 148 -1.69 -12.29 -8.43
CA LYS A 148 -0.44 -12.51 -7.69
C LYS A 148 -0.53 -12.01 -6.25
N TYR A 149 -1.12 -10.84 -6.03
CA TYR A 149 -1.06 -10.11 -4.75
C TYR A 149 -2.42 -9.87 -4.08
N GLY A 150 -3.53 -10.23 -4.72
CA GLY A 150 -4.88 -9.93 -4.25
C GLY A 150 -5.29 -10.56 -2.91
N LYS A 151 -4.48 -11.49 -2.38
CA LYS A 151 -4.67 -12.05 -1.04
C LYS A 151 -3.95 -11.23 0.06
N GLN A 152 -3.07 -10.31 -0.32
CA GLN A 152 -2.37 -9.43 0.61
C GLN A 152 -3.29 -8.27 1.01
N ASN A 153 -3.28 -7.90 2.28
CA ASN A 153 -4.14 -6.86 2.84
C ASN A 153 -3.55 -5.45 2.76
N ASN A 154 -2.38 -5.29 2.17
CA ASN A 154 -1.69 -4.02 2.01
C ASN A 154 -1.74 -3.44 0.59
N ILE A 155 -2.50 -4.05 -0.32
CA ILE A 155 -2.61 -3.62 -1.71
C ILE A 155 -3.81 -2.69 -1.91
N LEU A 156 -3.61 -1.65 -2.70
CA LEU A 156 -4.64 -0.82 -3.30
C LEU A 156 -4.37 -0.76 -4.82
N TYR A 157 -5.41 -0.61 -5.61
CA TYR A 157 -5.30 -0.44 -7.06
C TYR A 157 -5.78 0.94 -7.46
N GLU A 158 -5.00 1.67 -8.22
CA GLU A 158 -5.41 2.91 -8.88
C GLU A 158 -5.49 2.64 -10.38
N ILE A 159 -6.71 2.60 -10.91
CA ILE A 159 -6.94 2.03 -12.23
C ILE A 159 -6.85 3.03 -13.38
N CYS A 160 -6.83 4.32 -13.09
CA CYS A 160 -6.49 5.38 -14.02
C CYS A 160 -6.12 6.63 -13.21
N ASN A 161 -4.91 7.14 -13.43
CA ASN A 161 -4.36 8.29 -12.68
C ASN A 161 -5.21 9.56 -12.85
N GLU A 162 -5.10 10.20 -13.99
CA GLU A 162 -5.67 11.54 -14.23
C GLU A 162 -6.33 11.60 -15.61
N PRO A 163 -7.57 11.08 -15.76
CA PRO A 163 -8.31 11.23 -17.00
C PRO A 163 -8.47 12.70 -17.37
N ASN A 164 -8.15 13.06 -18.62
CA ASN A 164 -8.10 14.45 -19.04
C ASN A 164 -8.49 14.64 -20.52
N GLY A 165 -8.50 15.88 -20.99
CA GLY A 165 -9.02 16.25 -22.30
C GLY A 165 -10.56 16.13 -22.37
N ASN A 166 -11.09 15.71 -23.49
CA ASN A 166 -12.53 15.59 -23.71
C ASN A 166 -13.13 14.28 -23.11
N VAL A 167 -12.54 13.79 -22.03
CA VAL A 167 -12.97 12.56 -21.36
C VAL A 167 -14.11 12.84 -20.39
N THR A 168 -15.15 12.02 -20.44
CA THR A 168 -16.29 12.14 -19.53
C THR A 168 -16.42 10.91 -18.63
N TRP A 169 -17.00 11.13 -17.45
CA TRP A 169 -17.30 10.04 -16.52
C TRP A 169 -18.20 8.98 -17.17
N ALA A 170 -19.34 9.43 -17.72
CA ALA A 170 -20.38 8.52 -18.20
C ALA A 170 -19.94 7.71 -19.44
N LYS A 171 -19.30 8.38 -20.41
CA LYS A 171 -18.97 7.75 -21.71
C LYS A 171 -17.65 6.98 -21.66
N ASP A 172 -16.69 7.42 -20.87
CA ASP A 172 -15.31 6.90 -20.93
C ASP A 172 -14.88 6.20 -19.66
N ILE A 173 -14.85 6.89 -18.53
CA ILE A 173 -14.23 6.40 -17.30
C ILE A 173 -15.10 5.29 -16.68
N LYS A 174 -16.38 5.52 -16.49
CA LYS A 174 -17.29 4.53 -15.87
C LYS A 174 -17.33 3.19 -16.62
N PRO A 175 -17.46 3.14 -17.96
CA PRO A 175 -17.40 1.88 -18.71
C PRO A 175 -16.03 1.18 -18.63
N TYR A 176 -14.92 1.96 -18.67
CA TYR A 176 -13.58 1.44 -18.46
C TYR A 176 -13.43 0.83 -17.05
N ALA A 177 -13.79 1.61 -16.02
CA ALA A 177 -13.70 1.20 -14.63
C ALA A 177 -14.49 -0.09 -14.36
N LYS A 178 -15.74 -0.19 -14.86
CA LYS A 178 -16.55 -1.43 -14.73
C LYS A 178 -15.81 -2.66 -15.25
N LYS A 179 -15.14 -2.57 -16.41
CA LYS A 179 -14.39 -3.70 -17.00
C LYS A 179 -13.16 -4.05 -16.15
N VAL A 180 -12.38 -3.05 -15.73
CA VAL A 180 -11.16 -3.28 -14.94
C VAL A 180 -11.51 -3.79 -13.54
N ILE A 181 -12.49 -3.20 -12.87
CA ILE A 181 -12.99 -3.67 -11.57
C ILE A 181 -13.45 -5.13 -11.66
N LYS A 182 -14.26 -5.47 -12.67
CA LYS A 182 -14.70 -6.86 -12.91
C LYS A 182 -13.50 -7.81 -13.06
N LYS A 183 -12.44 -7.36 -13.76
CA LYS A 183 -11.22 -8.14 -13.93
C LYS A 183 -10.45 -8.33 -12.63
N ILE A 184 -10.27 -7.29 -11.82
CA ILE A 184 -9.63 -7.35 -10.50
C ILE A 184 -10.42 -8.28 -9.58
N ARG A 185 -11.74 -8.10 -9.51
CA ARG A 185 -12.65 -8.82 -8.59
C ARG A 185 -12.77 -10.32 -8.88
N LYS A 186 -12.27 -10.79 -10.01
CA LYS A 186 -12.07 -12.24 -10.24
C LYS A 186 -11.10 -12.86 -9.22
N TYR A 187 -10.07 -12.14 -8.84
CA TYR A 187 -8.95 -12.63 -8.03
C TYR A 187 -8.88 -11.99 -6.64
N ASP A 188 -9.26 -10.73 -6.54
CA ASP A 188 -9.22 -9.94 -5.31
C ASP A 188 -10.60 -9.36 -5.00
N LYS A 189 -11.20 -9.81 -3.90
CA LYS A 189 -12.55 -9.42 -3.50
C LYS A 189 -12.58 -8.22 -2.55
N LYS A 190 -11.45 -7.83 -1.95
CA LYS A 190 -11.44 -6.97 -0.75
C LYS A 190 -10.67 -5.67 -0.92
N ASN A 191 -9.52 -5.68 -1.58
CA ASN A 191 -8.65 -4.52 -1.64
C ASN A 191 -9.33 -3.32 -2.33
N ILE A 192 -9.00 -2.12 -1.87
CA ILE A 192 -9.59 -0.87 -2.36
C ILE A 192 -9.16 -0.64 -3.82
N ILE A 193 -10.09 -0.16 -4.61
CA ILE A 193 -9.86 0.27 -6.00
C ILE A 193 -10.18 1.76 -6.07
N VAL A 194 -9.20 2.54 -6.51
CA VAL A 194 -9.30 3.98 -6.74
C VAL A 194 -9.50 4.22 -8.22
N VAL A 195 -10.42 5.12 -8.54
CA VAL A 195 -10.74 5.51 -9.91
C VAL A 195 -10.57 7.02 -10.05
N GLY A 196 -9.73 7.47 -10.98
CA GLY A 196 -9.61 8.88 -11.32
C GLY A 196 -10.90 9.41 -11.96
N THR A 197 -11.22 10.69 -11.72
CA THR A 197 -12.36 11.39 -12.32
C THR A 197 -11.91 12.28 -13.48
N PRO A 198 -12.81 12.89 -14.29
CA PRO A 198 -12.41 13.80 -15.36
C PRO A 198 -11.59 15.00 -14.84
N THR A 199 -11.01 15.74 -15.76
CA THR A 199 -10.28 17.00 -15.48
C THR A 199 -9.17 16.78 -14.44
N TRP A 200 -8.25 15.81 -14.74
CA TRP A 200 -7.14 15.45 -13.84
C TRP A 200 -7.60 15.05 -12.43
N SER A 201 -8.69 14.30 -12.36
CA SER A 201 -9.30 13.84 -11.11
C SER A 201 -9.89 14.95 -10.22
N GLN A 202 -10.24 16.10 -10.80
CA GLN A 202 -10.82 17.24 -10.08
C GLN A 202 -12.36 17.17 -10.03
N ASP A 203 -13.02 16.64 -11.07
CA ASP A 203 -14.49 16.62 -11.19
C ASP A 203 -15.09 15.46 -10.38
N VAL A 204 -14.96 15.52 -9.07
CA VAL A 204 -15.47 14.47 -8.17
C VAL A 204 -16.99 14.50 -8.02
N ASP A 205 -17.61 15.65 -8.23
CA ASP A 205 -19.07 15.85 -8.13
C ASP A 205 -19.86 15.11 -9.22
N VAL A 206 -19.28 14.96 -10.43
CA VAL A 206 -19.94 14.21 -11.53
C VAL A 206 -20.07 12.72 -11.25
N VAL A 207 -19.37 12.22 -10.26
CA VAL A 207 -19.40 10.80 -9.84
C VAL A 207 -20.39 10.59 -8.70
N ALA A 208 -20.65 11.63 -7.93
CA ALA A 208 -21.55 11.59 -6.77
C ALA A 208 -23.04 11.65 -7.16
N LYS A 209 -23.32 11.99 -8.41
CA LYS A 209 -24.66 12.00 -9.03
C LYS A 209 -24.90 10.66 -9.76
#